data_9d54c3bae8914bffdd513a1039e7764b
#
_entry.id   9d54c3bae8914bffdd513a1039e7764b
#
_cell.length_a   1.000
_cell.length_b   1.000
_cell.length_c   1.000
_cell.angle_alpha   90.00
_cell.angle_beta   90.00
_cell.angle_gamma   90.00
#
_symmetry.space_group_name_H-M   'P 1'
#
loop_
_entity.id
_entity.type
_entity.pdbx_description
1 polymer ?
#
loop_
_entity_poly.entity_id
_entity_poly.type
_entity_poly.pdbx_seq_one_letter_code
_entity_poly.pdbx_strand_id
1 'polypeptide(L)'
;MTALLEARLRVPGRLDAALTADAGDVVAVVGPNGAGKTTLVRCLAGLLPDAGDLTVDGRSWSAPHVLPRDRRVGHVVQGRDLFPHLSARENVAFGLRARGVDRRTARARATAELERLGVGALADRRPHQLSGGQAQRVAIARALVTEPRLLLLDEPFTGLDVGVAATLRVELARHLASYDGVAVLVTHDAVDALTLGTRMVVLEDGRVAQTGTPAEVAAQPRTDHVARLVGLNLVTAADGASLLAFRPSAVTLSPTEPSGSARLRWAGQVSQLTPYGDGVRVGVRTPAGQDLIADVTAAAVAELLLRPGAPVWASTKETAVVRYPVEA
;
A
#
# COMPACT_ATOMS: atom_id res chain seq x y z
N MET A 1 12.69 -24.43 -2.87
CA MET A 1 13.07 -23.63 -1.67
C MET A 1 11.81 -23.47 -0.85
N THR A 2 11.88 -23.60 0.45
CA THR A 2 10.69 -23.44 1.35
C THR A 2 10.51 -21.95 1.60
N ALA A 3 9.29 -21.42 1.43
CA ALA A 3 8.99 -20.02 1.68
C ALA A 3 9.35 -19.64 3.13
N LEU A 4 9.86 -18.41 3.35
CA LEU A 4 10.19 -17.93 4.68
C LEU A 4 8.94 -17.57 5.48
N LEU A 5 7.91 -17.07 4.80
CA LEU A 5 6.59 -16.76 5.36
C LEU A 5 5.52 -17.60 4.65
N GLU A 6 4.74 -18.36 5.42
CA GLU A 6 3.54 -19.03 4.96
C GLU A 6 2.41 -18.71 5.93
N ALA A 7 1.34 -18.13 5.44
CA ALA A 7 0.20 -17.71 6.25
C ALA A 7 -1.11 -18.13 5.57
N ARG A 8 -2.01 -18.76 6.31
CA ARG A 8 -3.41 -18.99 5.95
C ARG A 8 -4.26 -18.47 7.09
N LEU A 9 -4.74 -17.25 6.94
CA LEU A 9 -5.35 -16.48 8.01
C LEU A 9 -6.84 -16.33 7.77
N ARG A 10 -7.62 -16.62 8.80
CA ARG A 10 -9.07 -16.51 8.76
C ARG A 10 -9.60 -15.85 10.03
N VAL A 11 -10.19 -14.67 9.87
CA VAL A 11 -10.90 -13.94 10.93
C VAL A 11 -12.33 -13.74 10.45
N PRO A 12 -13.33 -14.37 11.07
CA PRO A 12 -14.71 -14.32 10.60
C PRO A 12 -15.21 -12.90 10.34
N GLY A 13 -15.76 -12.65 9.15
CA GLY A 13 -16.28 -11.36 8.71
C GLY A 13 -15.23 -10.27 8.48
N ARG A 14 -13.91 -10.57 8.55
CA ARG A 14 -12.85 -9.58 8.41
C ARG A 14 -11.71 -9.97 7.48
N LEU A 15 -11.32 -11.24 7.46
CA LEU A 15 -10.17 -11.70 6.68
C LEU A 15 -10.28 -13.18 6.37
N ASP A 16 -10.03 -13.57 5.13
CA ASP A 16 -9.80 -14.93 4.66
C ASP A 16 -8.73 -14.85 3.56
N ALA A 17 -7.46 -14.96 3.95
CA ALA A 17 -6.34 -14.67 3.05
C ALA A 17 -5.21 -15.69 3.24
N ALA A 18 -4.63 -16.11 2.12
CA ALA A 18 -3.39 -16.86 2.08
C ALA A 18 -2.25 -16.01 1.52
N LEU A 19 -1.07 -16.13 2.11
CA LEU A 19 0.10 -15.34 1.78
C LEU A 19 1.35 -16.21 1.89
N THR A 20 2.21 -16.16 0.89
CA THR A 20 3.55 -16.77 0.90
C THR A 20 4.59 -15.78 0.44
N ALA A 21 5.77 -15.80 1.08
CA ALA A 21 6.88 -14.95 0.67
C ALA A 21 8.23 -15.62 0.99
N ASP A 22 9.22 -15.33 0.16
CA ASP A 22 10.58 -15.81 0.33
C ASP A 22 11.44 -14.79 1.10
N ALA A 23 12.64 -15.19 1.54
CA ALA A 23 13.59 -14.27 2.15
C ALA A 23 13.97 -13.15 1.17
N GLY A 24 13.97 -11.91 1.64
CA GLY A 24 14.22 -10.72 0.84
C GLY A 24 12.96 -10.15 0.17
N ASP A 25 11.80 -10.84 0.25
CA ASP A 25 10.57 -10.29 -0.30
C ASP A 25 10.05 -9.10 0.52
N VAL A 26 9.60 -8.11 -0.22
CA VAL A 26 8.78 -6.99 0.28
C VAL A 26 7.38 -7.15 -0.29
N VAL A 27 6.45 -7.63 0.52
CA VAL A 27 5.07 -7.86 0.13
C VAL A 27 4.27 -6.58 0.36
N ALA A 28 3.98 -5.83 -0.70
CA ALA A 28 3.10 -4.67 -0.64
C ALA A 28 1.64 -5.12 -0.59
N VAL A 29 0.95 -4.79 0.49
CA VAL A 29 -0.47 -5.10 0.69
C VAL A 29 -1.28 -3.84 0.45
N VAL A 30 -2.10 -3.85 -0.59
CA VAL A 30 -2.97 -2.74 -0.99
C VAL A 30 -4.44 -3.16 -0.96
N GLY A 31 -5.34 -2.19 -0.92
CA GLY A 31 -6.78 -2.44 -0.91
C GLY A 31 -7.56 -1.27 -0.31
N PRO A 32 -8.86 -1.18 -0.52
CA PRO A 32 -9.69 -0.12 0.03
C PRO A 32 -9.71 -0.11 1.57
N ASN A 33 -10.26 0.97 2.14
CA ASN A 33 -10.50 1.03 3.57
C ASN A 33 -11.48 -0.08 3.98
N GLY A 34 -11.19 -0.78 5.07
CA GLY A 34 -11.99 -1.92 5.51
C GLY A 34 -11.64 -3.27 4.85
N ALA A 35 -10.78 -3.32 3.85
CA ALA A 35 -10.40 -4.55 3.14
C ALA A 35 -9.69 -5.62 3.99
N GLY A 36 -9.38 -5.34 5.27
CA GLY A 36 -8.75 -6.32 6.16
C GLY A 36 -7.23 -6.14 6.33
N LYS A 37 -6.59 -5.12 5.74
CA LYS A 37 -5.14 -4.88 5.81
C LYS A 37 -4.59 -4.84 7.24
N THR A 38 -5.18 -4.01 8.10
CA THR A 38 -4.78 -3.94 9.52
C THR A 38 -5.07 -5.24 10.27
N THR A 39 -6.13 -5.97 9.90
CA THR A 39 -6.42 -7.30 10.46
C THR A 39 -5.32 -8.28 10.10
N LEU A 40 -4.87 -8.31 8.83
CA LEU A 40 -3.74 -9.10 8.36
C LEU A 40 -2.48 -8.81 9.19
N VAL A 41 -2.10 -7.53 9.32
CA VAL A 41 -0.92 -7.12 10.10
C VAL A 41 -1.04 -7.59 11.56
N ARG A 42 -2.20 -7.44 12.18
CA ARG A 42 -2.42 -7.88 13.57
C ARG A 42 -2.33 -9.40 13.73
N CYS A 43 -2.81 -10.18 12.76
CA CYS A 43 -2.64 -11.65 12.76
C CYS A 43 -1.16 -12.02 12.67
N LEU A 44 -0.42 -11.43 11.71
CA LEU A 44 1.02 -11.67 11.54
C LEU A 44 1.82 -11.27 12.79
N ALA A 45 1.46 -10.17 13.44
CA ALA A 45 2.07 -9.72 14.68
C ALA A 45 1.71 -10.61 15.90
N GLY A 46 0.70 -11.48 15.79
CA GLY A 46 0.20 -12.29 16.90
C GLY A 46 -0.70 -11.55 17.87
N LEU A 47 -1.23 -10.40 17.47
CA LEU A 47 -2.15 -9.59 18.26
C LEU A 47 -3.61 -10.05 18.15
N LEU A 48 -3.89 -10.94 17.21
CA LEU A 48 -5.15 -11.67 17.08
C LEU A 48 -4.81 -13.16 17.16
N PRO A 49 -5.07 -13.82 18.30
CA PRO A 49 -4.89 -15.27 18.45
C PRO A 49 -5.92 -16.02 17.59
N ASP A 50 -5.61 -17.29 17.32
CA ASP A 50 -6.50 -18.25 16.62
C ASP A 50 -6.96 -17.78 15.21
N ALA A 51 -6.14 -16.95 14.58
CA ALA A 51 -6.43 -16.39 13.25
C ALA A 51 -6.06 -17.35 12.10
N GLY A 52 -5.70 -18.61 12.37
CA GLY A 52 -5.30 -19.61 11.38
C GLY A 52 -3.82 -20.00 11.45
N ASP A 53 -3.29 -20.55 10.38
CA ASP A 53 -1.93 -21.07 10.32
C ASP A 53 -0.93 -20.00 9.91
N LEU A 54 0.15 -19.92 10.66
CA LEU A 54 1.27 -19.00 10.39
C LEU A 54 2.58 -19.72 10.66
N THR A 55 3.41 -19.84 9.63
CA THR A 55 4.77 -20.37 9.69
C THR A 55 5.76 -19.29 9.25
N VAL A 56 6.79 -19.08 10.03
CA VAL A 56 7.88 -18.15 9.70
C VAL A 56 9.21 -18.85 9.94
N ASP A 57 10.08 -18.83 8.93
CA ASP A 57 11.39 -19.47 8.97
C ASP A 57 11.29 -20.97 9.36
N GLY A 58 10.29 -21.69 8.77
CA GLY A 58 10.02 -23.09 9.02
C GLY A 58 9.43 -23.40 10.41
N ARG A 59 9.19 -22.38 11.25
CA ARG A 59 8.62 -22.54 12.59
C ARG A 59 7.17 -22.11 12.63
N SER A 60 6.27 -22.98 13.08
CA SER A 60 4.87 -22.61 13.35
C SER A 60 4.80 -21.59 14.48
N TRP A 61 4.01 -20.51 14.26
CA TRP A 61 3.68 -19.50 15.27
C TRP A 61 2.23 -19.64 15.77
N SER A 62 1.47 -20.54 15.18
CA SER A 62 0.06 -20.79 15.54
C SER A 62 -0.13 -21.99 16.47
N ALA A 63 0.63 -23.05 16.26
CA ALA A 63 0.49 -24.28 17.03
C ALA A 63 1.86 -24.87 17.46
N PRO A 64 2.31 -24.71 18.74
CA PRO A 64 1.64 -23.92 19.80
C PRO A 64 1.69 -22.42 19.53
N HIS A 65 0.71 -21.67 20.03
CA HIS A 65 0.65 -20.21 19.85
C HIS A 65 1.87 -19.51 20.42
N VAL A 66 2.66 -18.86 19.55
CA VAL A 66 3.81 -18.08 19.94
C VAL A 66 3.35 -16.65 20.28
N LEU A 67 3.60 -16.24 21.52
CA LEU A 67 3.22 -14.88 21.97
C LEU A 67 3.95 -13.80 21.19
N PRO A 68 3.37 -12.62 20.98
CA PRO A 68 3.98 -11.51 20.22
C PRO A 68 5.41 -11.16 20.66
N ARG A 69 5.68 -11.16 21.96
CA ARG A 69 7.01 -10.89 22.53
C ARG A 69 8.07 -11.93 22.15
N ASP A 70 7.67 -13.15 21.87
CA ASP A 70 8.56 -14.27 21.55
C ASP A 70 8.71 -14.45 20.02
N ARG A 71 7.93 -13.71 19.23
CA ARG A 71 8.08 -13.65 17.79
C ARG A 71 9.24 -12.73 17.40
N ARG A 72 9.95 -13.06 16.35
CA ARG A 72 11.00 -12.20 15.79
C ARG A 72 10.36 -11.21 14.80
N VAL A 73 9.42 -10.37 15.29
CA VAL A 73 8.69 -9.37 14.50
C VAL A 73 9.21 -7.97 14.84
N GLY A 74 9.49 -7.19 13.80
CA GLY A 74 9.57 -5.74 13.88
C GLY A 74 8.24 -5.15 13.42
N HIS A 75 7.61 -4.27 14.18
CA HIS A 75 6.33 -3.69 13.82
C HIS A 75 6.36 -2.18 13.92
N VAL A 76 6.11 -1.52 12.81
CA VAL A 76 5.84 -0.08 12.72
C VAL A 76 4.34 0.07 12.55
N VAL A 77 3.68 0.55 13.59
CA VAL A 77 2.23 0.77 13.61
C VAL A 77 1.88 2.14 13.02
N GLN A 78 0.69 2.26 12.49
CA GLN A 78 0.13 3.55 12.11
C GLN A 78 0.06 4.47 13.33
N GLY A 79 0.61 5.70 13.25
CA GLY A 79 0.54 6.67 14.36
C GLY A 79 1.86 6.93 15.11
N ARG A 80 2.96 6.30 14.76
CA ARG A 80 4.32 6.59 15.29
C ARG A 80 4.48 6.35 16.80
N ASP A 81 3.88 5.30 17.35
CA ASP A 81 3.82 5.00 18.78
C ASP A 81 5.21 4.85 19.46
N LEU A 82 5.91 5.96 19.64
CA LEU A 82 7.13 6.02 20.43
C LEU A 82 6.80 6.15 21.91
N PHE A 83 7.63 5.56 22.76
CA PHE A 83 7.53 5.74 24.21
C PHE A 83 7.87 7.19 24.56
N PRO A 84 6.90 7.99 25.06
CA PRO A 84 7.06 9.44 25.19
C PRO A 84 8.08 9.86 26.25
N HIS A 85 8.33 9.00 27.23
CA HIS A 85 9.26 9.22 28.33
C HIS A 85 10.71 8.78 28.02
N LEU A 86 10.94 8.06 26.90
CA LEU A 86 12.23 7.60 26.46
C LEU A 86 12.80 8.52 25.37
N SER A 87 14.14 8.67 25.34
CA SER A 87 14.82 9.31 24.20
C SER A 87 14.72 8.47 22.92
N ALA A 88 15.06 9.02 21.75
CA ALA A 88 15.10 8.29 20.49
C ALA A 88 16.00 7.04 20.60
N ARG A 89 17.21 7.18 21.14
CA ARG A 89 18.13 6.06 21.40
C ARG A 89 17.52 5.00 22.30
N GLU A 90 16.85 5.40 23.37
CA GLU A 90 16.23 4.47 24.32
C GLU A 90 14.99 3.78 23.72
N ASN A 91 14.21 4.47 22.89
CA ASN A 91 13.16 3.88 22.11
C ASN A 91 13.68 2.76 21.22
N VAL A 92 14.76 3.02 20.47
CA VAL A 92 15.38 2.02 19.58
C VAL A 92 16.01 0.88 20.38
N ALA A 93 16.73 1.19 21.46
CA ALA A 93 17.37 0.18 22.30
C ALA A 93 16.39 -0.70 23.08
N PHE A 94 15.10 -0.30 23.20
CA PHE A 94 14.13 -0.97 24.04
C PHE A 94 13.95 -2.45 23.69
N GLY A 95 13.75 -2.78 22.41
CA GLY A 95 13.55 -4.15 21.95
C GLY A 95 14.76 -5.06 22.20
N LEU A 96 15.96 -4.53 22.06
CA LEU A 96 17.20 -5.27 22.35
C LEU A 96 17.32 -5.57 23.85
N ARG A 97 17.05 -4.58 24.69
CA ARG A 97 17.07 -4.75 26.15
C ARG A 97 16.01 -5.74 26.65
N ALA A 98 14.82 -5.70 26.08
CA ALA A 98 13.74 -6.65 26.40
C ALA A 98 14.13 -8.11 26.05
N ARG A 99 15.09 -8.30 25.13
CA ARG A 99 15.67 -9.59 24.76
C ARG A 99 16.97 -9.93 25.51
N GLY A 100 17.30 -9.18 26.57
CA GLY A 100 18.45 -9.46 27.44
C GLY A 100 19.79 -8.91 26.94
N VAL A 101 19.83 -8.12 25.86
CA VAL A 101 21.06 -7.45 25.44
C VAL A 101 21.46 -6.41 26.49
N ASP A 102 22.75 -6.41 26.88
CA ASP A 102 23.25 -5.45 27.85
C ASP A 102 23.08 -4.00 27.39
N ARG A 103 23.01 -3.08 28.38
CA ARG A 103 22.67 -1.66 28.12
C ARG A 103 23.65 -0.97 27.18
N ARG A 104 24.96 -1.26 27.31
CA ARG A 104 25.99 -0.60 26.51
C ARG A 104 25.89 -1.04 25.04
N THR A 105 25.82 -2.33 24.80
CA THR A 105 25.66 -2.92 23.46
C THR A 105 24.35 -2.47 22.82
N ALA A 106 23.22 -2.52 23.55
CA ALA A 106 21.93 -2.08 23.04
C ALA A 106 21.94 -0.60 22.61
N ARG A 107 22.58 0.28 23.41
CA ARG A 107 22.72 1.71 23.06
C ARG A 107 23.63 1.93 21.87
N ALA A 108 24.73 1.21 21.75
CA ALA A 108 25.63 1.31 20.61
C ALA A 108 24.92 0.90 19.30
N ARG A 109 24.23 -0.25 19.31
CA ARG A 109 23.45 -0.70 18.14
C ARG A 109 22.32 0.28 17.80
N ALA A 110 21.62 0.81 18.81
CA ALA A 110 20.57 1.80 18.61
C ALA A 110 21.10 3.10 17.98
N THR A 111 22.28 3.57 18.39
CA THR A 111 22.92 4.75 17.82
C THR A 111 23.30 4.51 16.36
N ALA A 112 23.93 3.38 16.04
CA ALA A 112 24.29 3.02 14.67
C ALA A 112 23.06 2.93 13.76
N GLU A 113 21.93 2.40 14.26
CA GLU A 113 20.70 2.30 13.49
C GLU A 113 20.05 3.68 13.25
N LEU A 114 20.08 4.57 14.25
CA LEU A 114 19.63 5.96 14.08
C LEU A 114 20.50 6.73 13.07
N GLU A 115 21.80 6.47 13.04
CA GLU A 115 22.72 7.05 12.05
C GLU A 115 22.40 6.58 10.63
N ARG A 116 22.14 5.28 10.44
CA ARG A 116 21.72 4.70 9.14
C ARG A 116 20.44 5.35 8.59
N LEU A 117 19.52 5.73 9.47
CA LEU A 117 18.26 6.40 9.10
C LEU A 117 18.38 7.94 9.19
N GLY A 118 19.58 8.50 9.23
CA GLY A 118 19.83 9.94 9.15
C GLY A 118 19.34 10.76 10.34
N VAL A 119 19.10 10.12 11.52
CA VAL A 119 18.62 10.79 12.74
C VAL A 119 19.56 10.59 13.95
N GLY A 120 20.80 10.19 13.73
CA GLY A 120 21.79 9.96 14.78
C GLY A 120 22.02 11.18 15.68
N ALA A 121 22.05 12.40 15.12
CA ALA A 121 22.18 13.64 15.88
C ALA A 121 20.99 13.92 16.85
N LEU A 122 19.89 13.20 16.68
CA LEU A 122 18.67 13.34 17.49
C LEU A 122 18.54 12.25 18.56
N ALA A 123 19.56 11.41 18.74
CA ALA A 123 19.53 10.21 19.60
C ALA A 123 19.08 10.49 21.05
N ASP A 124 19.42 11.65 21.59
CA ASP A 124 19.06 12.03 22.98
C ASP A 124 17.75 12.83 23.08
N ARG A 125 17.11 13.15 21.95
CA ARG A 125 15.82 13.84 21.94
C ARG A 125 14.67 12.91 22.30
N ARG A 126 13.64 13.46 22.95
CA ARG A 126 12.39 12.78 23.24
C ARG A 126 11.39 12.96 22.09
N PRO A 127 10.35 12.10 21.95
CA PRO A 127 9.39 12.15 20.85
C PRO A 127 8.74 13.51 20.60
N HIS A 128 8.39 14.26 21.65
CA HIS A 128 7.79 15.59 21.53
C HIS A 128 8.75 16.67 20.97
N GLN A 129 10.04 16.37 20.88
CA GLN A 129 11.10 17.25 20.33
C GLN A 129 11.45 16.88 18.88
N LEU A 130 10.76 15.89 18.30
CA LEU A 130 11.00 15.39 16.97
C LEU A 130 9.89 15.87 16.01
N SER A 131 10.26 16.19 14.77
CA SER A 131 9.25 16.35 13.72
C SER A 131 8.59 15.00 13.39
N GLY A 132 7.47 15.04 12.68
CA GLY A 132 6.76 13.82 12.27
C GLY A 132 7.64 12.82 11.51
N GLY A 133 8.43 13.30 10.54
CA GLY A 133 9.35 12.44 9.78
C GLY A 133 10.51 11.92 10.62
N GLN A 134 11.03 12.71 11.57
CA GLN A 134 12.07 12.27 12.49
C GLN A 134 11.55 11.18 13.44
N ALA A 135 10.35 11.36 13.99
CA ALA A 135 9.71 10.34 14.83
C ALA A 135 9.46 9.03 14.05
N GLN A 136 9.06 9.14 12.79
CA GLN A 136 8.86 7.98 11.92
C GLN A 136 10.16 7.21 11.67
N ARG A 137 11.27 7.89 11.40
CA ARG A 137 12.59 7.27 11.25
C ARG A 137 13.01 6.54 12.53
N VAL A 138 12.76 7.12 13.70
CA VAL A 138 13.01 6.48 14.99
C VAL A 138 12.13 5.23 15.18
N ALA A 139 10.86 5.26 14.77
CA ALA A 139 9.97 4.11 14.84
C ALA A 139 10.43 2.96 13.92
N ILE A 140 10.90 3.28 12.71
CA ILE A 140 11.48 2.30 11.78
C ILE A 140 12.80 1.74 12.36
N ALA A 141 13.71 2.59 12.89
CA ALA A 141 14.93 2.16 13.55
C ALA A 141 14.63 1.17 14.69
N ARG A 142 13.61 1.46 15.50
CA ARG A 142 13.19 0.59 16.60
C ARG A 142 12.73 -0.78 16.12
N ALA A 143 12.05 -0.85 14.99
CA ALA A 143 11.62 -2.12 14.41
C ALA A 143 12.80 -2.93 13.83
N LEU A 144 13.72 -2.25 13.14
CA LEU A 144 14.84 -2.88 12.42
C LEU A 144 16.00 -3.33 13.34
N VAL A 145 16.31 -2.58 14.40
CA VAL A 145 17.49 -2.83 15.26
C VAL A 145 17.52 -4.23 15.88
N THR A 146 16.36 -4.89 15.99
CA THR A 146 16.23 -6.24 16.53
C THR A 146 16.47 -7.34 15.50
N GLU A 147 16.78 -6.97 14.25
CA GLU A 147 16.98 -7.89 13.12
C GLU A 147 15.83 -8.92 13.05
N PRO A 148 14.58 -8.45 12.85
CA PRO A 148 13.43 -9.33 12.83
C PRO A 148 13.47 -10.27 11.62
N ARG A 149 12.79 -11.42 11.68
CA ARG A 149 12.56 -12.27 10.49
C ARG A 149 11.32 -11.84 9.71
N LEU A 150 10.43 -11.12 10.37
CA LEU A 150 9.23 -10.53 9.76
C LEU A 150 9.15 -9.06 10.17
N LEU A 151 9.16 -8.16 9.18
CA LEU A 151 9.01 -6.72 9.36
C LEU A 151 7.62 -6.30 8.88
N LEU A 152 6.83 -5.73 9.75
CA LEU A 152 5.49 -5.22 9.46
C LEU A 152 5.50 -3.70 9.46
N LEU A 153 5.16 -3.09 8.33
CA LEU A 153 5.12 -1.65 8.11
C LEU A 153 3.68 -1.25 7.76
N ASP A 154 2.97 -0.69 8.75
CA ASP A 154 1.56 -0.28 8.55
C ASP A 154 1.52 1.22 8.26
N GLU A 155 1.33 1.56 6.99
CA GLU A 155 1.28 2.92 6.44
C GLU A 155 2.46 3.82 6.89
N PRO A 156 3.72 3.41 6.68
CA PRO A 156 4.89 4.06 7.28
C PRO A 156 5.15 5.49 6.78
N PHE A 157 4.53 5.93 5.69
CA PHE A 157 4.74 7.27 5.10
C PHE A 157 3.54 8.21 5.30
N THR A 158 2.44 7.71 5.88
CA THR A 158 1.21 8.50 6.06
C THR A 158 1.43 9.67 7.01
N GLY A 159 0.93 10.86 6.61
CA GLY A 159 1.04 12.09 7.38
C GLY A 159 2.45 12.69 7.41
N LEU A 160 3.29 12.35 6.43
CA LEU A 160 4.57 13.00 6.15
C LEU A 160 4.43 13.95 4.97
N ASP A 161 5.21 15.03 4.99
CA ASP A 161 5.36 15.90 3.82
C ASP A 161 5.97 15.13 2.64
N VAL A 162 5.60 15.48 1.40
CA VAL A 162 6.00 14.77 0.18
C VAL A 162 7.52 14.59 0.07
N GLY A 163 8.30 15.63 0.37
CA GLY A 163 9.77 15.56 0.33
C GLY A 163 10.36 14.65 1.41
N VAL A 164 9.78 14.68 2.61
CA VAL A 164 10.19 13.82 3.74
C VAL A 164 9.87 12.36 3.43
N ALA A 165 8.67 12.09 2.91
CA ALA A 165 8.26 10.74 2.51
C ALA A 165 9.15 10.19 1.39
N ALA A 166 9.48 11.00 0.37
CA ALA A 166 10.37 10.59 -0.72
C ALA A 166 11.76 10.21 -0.22
N THR A 167 12.35 11.02 0.68
CA THR A 167 13.67 10.74 1.26
C THR A 167 13.64 9.46 2.10
N LEU A 168 12.64 9.30 2.96
CA LEU A 168 12.49 8.12 3.82
C LEU A 168 12.26 6.84 3.00
N ARG A 169 11.53 6.93 1.88
CA ARG A 169 11.31 5.81 0.94
C ARG A 169 12.63 5.30 0.37
N VAL A 170 13.51 6.22 -0.07
CA VAL A 170 14.84 5.86 -0.59
C VAL A 170 15.71 5.19 0.48
N GLU A 171 15.69 5.72 1.70
CA GLU A 171 16.44 5.14 2.83
C GLU A 171 15.92 3.75 3.19
N LEU A 172 14.60 3.59 3.27
CA LEU A 172 13.97 2.30 3.55
C LEU A 172 14.24 1.29 2.43
N ALA A 173 14.20 1.71 1.15
CA ALA A 173 14.53 0.86 0.02
C ALA A 173 15.96 0.28 0.12
N ARG A 174 16.94 1.11 0.48
CA ARG A 174 18.33 0.66 0.68
C ARG A 174 18.43 -0.36 1.82
N HIS A 175 17.67 -0.17 2.88
CA HIS A 175 17.67 -1.08 4.02
C HIS A 175 17.05 -2.42 3.64
N LEU A 176 15.90 -2.39 2.95
CA LEU A 176 15.18 -3.59 2.50
C LEU A 176 15.96 -4.38 1.44
N ALA A 177 16.79 -3.73 0.62
CA ALA A 177 17.61 -4.40 -0.39
C ALA A 177 18.65 -5.39 0.20
N SER A 178 19.04 -5.22 1.46
CA SER A 178 19.96 -6.12 2.19
C SER A 178 19.27 -6.89 3.32
N TYR A 179 17.95 -6.80 3.39
CA TYR A 179 17.18 -7.44 4.44
C TYR A 179 16.88 -8.90 4.11
N ASP A 180 17.27 -9.81 4.99
CA ASP A 180 17.19 -11.26 4.80
C ASP A 180 15.93 -11.91 5.43
N GLY A 181 15.01 -11.08 5.91
CA GLY A 181 13.68 -11.46 6.37
C GLY A 181 12.61 -11.22 5.29
N VAL A 182 11.35 -11.27 5.69
CA VAL A 182 10.20 -10.82 4.89
C VAL A 182 9.69 -9.51 5.44
N ALA A 183 9.48 -8.51 4.56
CA ALA A 183 8.79 -7.28 4.90
C ALA A 183 7.35 -7.31 4.35
N VAL A 184 6.37 -6.94 5.16
CA VAL A 184 4.98 -6.70 4.74
C VAL A 184 4.70 -5.22 4.89
N LEU A 185 4.47 -4.56 3.76
CA LEU A 185 4.21 -3.12 3.66
C LEU A 185 2.74 -2.89 3.35
N VAL A 186 1.97 -2.39 4.30
CA VAL A 186 0.61 -1.91 4.04
C VAL A 186 0.70 -0.46 3.59
N THR A 187 0.12 -0.15 2.44
CA THR A 187 0.07 1.21 1.91
C THR A 187 -1.17 1.43 1.05
N HIS A 188 -1.58 2.67 0.93
CA HIS A 188 -2.58 3.16 -0.02
C HIS A 188 -1.94 4.05 -1.11
N ASP A 189 -0.61 4.15 -1.14
CA ASP A 189 0.15 4.92 -2.15
C ASP A 189 0.75 3.97 -3.19
N ALA A 190 0.45 4.22 -4.46
CA ALA A 190 1.00 3.45 -5.58
C ALA A 190 2.52 3.51 -5.63
N VAL A 191 3.11 4.68 -5.33
CA VAL A 191 4.56 4.88 -5.37
C VAL A 191 5.26 3.97 -4.37
N ASP A 192 4.71 3.85 -3.15
CA ASP A 192 5.25 2.94 -2.14
C ASP A 192 5.24 1.49 -2.62
N ALA A 193 4.07 1.04 -3.10
CA ALA A 193 3.88 -0.34 -3.55
C ALA A 193 4.76 -0.68 -4.76
N LEU A 194 4.88 0.25 -5.73
CA LEU A 194 5.65 0.05 -6.96
C LEU A 194 7.17 0.18 -6.76
N THR A 195 7.62 0.98 -5.78
CA THR A 195 9.05 1.24 -5.59
C THR A 195 9.71 0.35 -4.55
N LEU A 196 8.96 -0.08 -3.54
CA LEU A 196 9.47 -0.91 -2.45
C LEU A 196 9.06 -2.37 -2.58
N GLY A 197 7.88 -2.67 -3.14
CA GLY A 197 7.36 -4.02 -3.25
C GLY A 197 8.13 -4.88 -4.26
N THR A 198 8.47 -6.11 -3.88
CA THR A 198 8.88 -7.19 -4.80
C THR A 198 7.67 -8.00 -5.25
N ARG A 199 6.66 -8.08 -4.37
CA ARG A 199 5.35 -8.70 -4.60
C ARG A 199 4.25 -7.76 -4.14
N MET A 200 3.10 -7.86 -4.80
CA MET A 200 1.90 -7.11 -4.41
C MET A 200 0.76 -8.08 -4.12
N VAL A 201 0.04 -7.83 -3.05
CA VAL A 201 -1.18 -8.54 -2.65
C VAL A 201 -2.30 -7.52 -2.53
N VAL A 202 -3.33 -7.70 -3.31
CA VAL A 202 -4.53 -6.87 -3.30
C VAL A 202 -5.58 -7.52 -2.41
N LEU A 203 -6.00 -6.83 -1.35
CA LEU A 203 -7.09 -7.25 -0.49
C LEU A 203 -8.37 -6.48 -0.84
N GLU A 204 -9.47 -7.21 -0.99
CA GLU A 204 -10.82 -6.68 -1.17
C GLU A 204 -11.80 -7.54 -0.39
N ASP A 205 -12.68 -6.93 0.39
CA ASP A 205 -13.68 -7.62 1.24
C ASP A 205 -13.11 -8.77 2.10
N GLY A 206 -11.91 -8.53 2.64
CA GLY A 206 -11.22 -9.52 3.47
C GLY A 206 -10.58 -10.68 2.73
N ARG A 207 -10.56 -10.67 1.40
CA ARG A 207 -9.99 -11.74 0.56
C ARG A 207 -8.88 -11.21 -0.32
N VAL A 208 -8.02 -12.11 -0.77
CA VAL A 208 -7.01 -11.81 -1.78
C VAL A 208 -7.70 -11.78 -3.15
N ALA A 209 -7.81 -10.60 -3.75
CA ALA A 209 -8.40 -10.39 -5.06
C ALA A 209 -7.38 -10.54 -6.19
N GLN A 210 -6.11 -10.20 -5.93
CA GLN A 210 -5.05 -10.30 -6.94
C GLN A 210 -3.68 -10.42 -6.25
N THR A 211 -2.77 -11.17 -6.85
CA THR A 211 -1.36 -11.25 -6.47
C THR A 211 -0.48 -11.20 -7.72
N GLY A 212 0.73 -10.70 -7.59
CA GLY A 212 1.71 -10.65 -8.67
C GLY A 212 2.89 -9.76 -8.31
N THR A 213 3.78 -9.51 -9.26
CA THR A 213 4.73 -8.42 -9.14
C THR A 213 4.01 -7.08 -9.22
N PRO A 214 4.55 -6.00 -8.63
CA PRO A 214 3.93 -4.67 -8.74
C PRO A 214 3.67 -4.25 -10.20
N ALA A 215 4.58 -4.59 -11.11
CA ALA A 215 4.43 -4.29 -12.54
C ALA A 215 3.26 -5.04 -13.19
N GLU A 216 3.09 -6.33 -12.90
CA GLU A 216 1.98 -7.14 -13.43
C GLU A 216 0.64 -6.63 -12.92
N VAL A 217 0.54 -6.37 -11.60
CA VAL A 217 -0.70 -5.87 -10.97
C VAL A 217 -1.05 -4.49 -11.51
N ALA A 218 -0.05 -3.61 -11.72
CA ALA A 218 -0.27 -2.28 -12.29
C ALA A 218 -0.66 -2.31 -13.77
N ALA A 219 -0.11 -3.27 -14.55
CA ALA A 219 -0.42 -3.40 -15.97
C ALA A 219 -1.82 -4.00 -16.23
N GLN A 220 -2.28 -4.88 -15.35
CA GLN A 220 -3.57 -5.58 -15.47
C GLN A 220 -4.32 -5.56 -14.12
N PRO A 221 -4.80 -4.39 -13.66
CA PRO A 221 -5.55 -4.29 -12.42
C PRO A 221 -6.86 -5.06 -12.52
N ARG A 222 -7.19 -5.85 -11.48
CA ARG A 222 -8.43 -6.66 -11.45
C ARG A 222 -9.52 -6.05 -10.59
N THR A 223 -9.20 -4.99 -9.86
CA THR A 223 -10.15 -4.28 -9.02
C THR A 223 -10.14 -2.79 -9.33
N ASP A 224 -11.28 -2.13 -9.14
CA ASP A 224 -11.39 -0.67 -9.29
C ASP A 224 -10.40 0.06 -8.37
N HIS A 225 -10.16 -0.49 -7.18
CA HIS A 225 -9.21 0.11 -6.24
C HIS A 225 -7.80 0.16 -6.81
N VAL A 226 -7.31 -0.96 -7.36
CA VAL A 226 -5.96 -1.01 -7.97
C VAL A 226 -5.90 -0.14 -9.21
N ALA A 227 -6.93 -0.19 -10.08
CA ALA A 227 -6.97 0.66 -11.25
C ALA A 227 -6.84 2.15 -10.89
N ARG A 228 -7.61 2.62 -9.89
CA ARG A 228 -7.51 3.99 -9.37
C ARG A 228 -6.15 4.28 -8.75
N LEU A 229 -5.60 3.33 -8.00
CA LEU A 229 -4.29 3.43 -7.37
C LEU A 229 -3.19 3.71 -8.40
N VAL A 230 -3.23 3.01 -9.54
CA VAL A 230 -2.25 3.18 -10.63
C VAL A 230 -2.66 4.21 -11.70
N GLY A 231 -3.76 4.94 -11.47
CA GLY A 231 -4.23 6.02 -12.34
C GLY A 231 -4.89 5.55 -13.63
N LEU A 232 -5.60 4.42 -13.60
CA LEU A 232 -6.35 3.87 -14.74
C LEU A 232 -7.86 3.87 -14.48
N ASN A 233 -8.63 3.90 -15.55
CA ASN A 233 -10.01 3.45 -15.58
C ASN A 233 -10.04 1.94 -15.75
N LEU A 234 -10.98 1.28 -15.10
CA LEU A 234 -11.28 -0.14 -15.28
C LEU A 234 -12.77 -0.31 -15.55
N VAL A 235 -13.10 -1.04 -16.59
CA VAL A 235 -14.49 -1.30 -17.00
C VAL A 235 -14.62 -2.75 -17.44
N THR A 236 -15.68 -3.41 -17.04
CA THR A 236 -16.03 -4.71 -17.59
C THR A 236 -16.58 -4.52 -19.02
N ALA A 237 -16.05 -5.24 -19.96
CA ALA A 237 -16.53 -5.20 -21.35
C ALA A 237 -17.95 -5.74 -21.46
N ALA A 238 -18.63 -5.42 -22.57
CA ALA A 238 -19.99 -5.87 -22.82
C ALA A 238 -20.14 -7.41 -22.91
N ASP A 239 -19.04 -8.13 -23.16
CA ASP A 239 -18.99 -9.60 -23.16
C ASP A 239 -19.04 -10.21 -21.73
N GLY A 240 -18.87 -9.38 -20.69
CA GLY A 240 -18.81 -9.83 -19.30
C GLY A 240 -17.57 -10.65 -18.93
N ALA A 241 -16.74 -10.99 -19.92
CA ALA A 241 -15.59 -11.90 -19.77
C ALA A 241 -14.24 -11.18 -19.79
N SER A 242 -14.23 -9.89 -20.17
CA SER A 242 -13.01 -9.10 -20.31
C SER A 242 -13.05 -7.84 -19.45
N LEU A 243 -11.88 -7.45 -18.93
CA LEU A 243 -11.63 -6.14 -18.33
C LEU A 243 -10.96 -5.23 -19.37
N LEU A 244 -11.32 -3.96 -19.32
CA LEU A 244 -10.81 -2.88 -20.16
C LEU A 244 -10.13 -1.86 -19.26
N ALA A 245 -8.82 -1.74 -19.36
CA ALA A 245 -8.04 -0.75 -18.63
C ALA A 245 -7.52 0.34 -19.58
N PHE A 246 -7.69 1.61 -19.22
CA PHE A 246 -7.25 2.74 -20.03
C PHE A 246 -7.01 3.99 -19.19
N ARG A 247 -6.16 4.87 -19.68
CA ARG A 247 -5.80 6.11 -18.98
C ARG A 247 -6.93 7.13 -19.03
N PRO A 248 -7.13 7.95 -17.98
CA PRO A 248 -8.05 9.09 -17.99
C PRO A 248 -7.80 10.08 -19.13
N SER A 249 -6.54 10.27 -19.54
CA SER A 249 -6.15 11.13 -20.66
C SER A 249 -6.57 10.59 -22.04
N ALA A 250 -6.93 9.31 -22.12
CA ALA A 250 -7.45 8.71 -23.35
C ALA A 250 -8.97 8.86 -23.49
N VAL A 251 -9.65 9.40 -22.48
CA VAL A 251 -11.11 9.60 -22.48
C VAL A 251 -11.41 10.98 -23.04
N THR A 252 -12.27 11.01 -24.05
CA THR A 252 -12.84 12.25 -24.61
C THR A 252 -14.25 12.43 -24.10
N LEU A 253 -14.60 13.65 -23.70
CA LEU A 253 -15.96 14.02 -23.30
C LEU A 253 -16.66 14.81 -24.42
N SER A 254 -17.96 14.56 -24.59
CA SER A 254 -18.81 15.26 -25.56
C SER A 254 -20.22 15.44 -25.03
N PRO A 255 -20.96 16.52 -25.44
CA PRO A 255 -22.33 16.75 -24.98
C PRO A 255 -23.33 15.80 -25.63
N THR A 256 -22.98 15.25 -26.79
CA THR A 256 -23.82 14.31 -27.55
C THR A 256 -23.06 13.02 -27.81
N GLU A 257 -23.76 11.96 -28.24
CA GLU A 257 -23.12 10.71 -28.59
C GLU A 257 -22.05 10.93 -29.67
N PRO A 258 -20.79 10.54 -29.39
CA PRO A 258 -19.71 10.77 -30.34
C PRO A 258 -19.85 9.88 -31.58
N SER A 259 -19.59 10.48 -32.76
CA SER A 259 -19.48 9.77 -34.04
C SER A 259 -18.01 9.50 -34.37
N GLY A 260 -17.73 8.52 -35.23
CA GLY A 260 -16.37 8.26 -35.73
C GLY A 260 -15.67 7.05 -35.11
N SER A 261 -14.33 7.14 -34.93
CA SER A 261 -13.47 5.99 -34.60
C SER A 261 -13.46 5.56 -33.13
N ALA A 262 -14.06 6.34 -32.24
CA ALA A 262 -14.21 5.96 -30.83
C ALA A 262 -15.28 4.86 -30.74
N ARG A 263 -14.83 3.62 -30.46
CA ARG A 263 -15.71 2.45 -30.41
C ARG A 263 -16.33 2.23 -29.04
N LEU A 264 -15.59 2.58 -28.00
CA LEU A 264 -16.05 2.46 -26.63
C LEU A 264 -16.68 3.79 -26.20
N ARG A 265 -17.96 3.74 -25.83
CA ARG A 265 -18.78 4.92 -25.54
C ARG A 265 -19.67 4.64 -24.34
N TRP A 266 -19.76 5.60 -23.46
CA TRP A 266 -20.57 5.52 -22.25
C TRP A 266 -21.37 6.82 -22.08
N ALA A 267 -22.67 6.73 -22.06
CA ALA A 267 -23.52 7.81 -21.57
C ALA A 267 -23.37 7.90 -20.05
N GLY A 268 -23.37 9.10 -19.49
CA GLY A 268 -23.26 9.28 -18.05
C GLY A 268 -23.56 10.68 -17.60
N GLN A 269 -23.31 10.94 -16.34
CA GLN A 269 -23.42 12.26 -15.73
C GLN A 269 -22.10 12.60 -15.04
N VAL A 270 -21.72 13.87 -15.11
CA VAL A 270 -20.57 14.38 -14.34
C VAL A 270 -20.84 14.20 -12.85
N SER A 271 -20.00 13.45 -12.16
CA SER A 271 -20.10 13.22 -10.71
C SER A 271 -19.31 14.24 -9.91
N GLN A 272 -18.11 14.60 -10.40
CA GLN A 272 -17.22 15.55 -9.73
C GLN A 272 -16.24 16.18 -10.72
N LEU A 273 -15.69 17.34 -10.33
CA LEU A 273 -14.56 17.99 -11.00
C LEU A 273 -13.49 18.29 -9.95
N THR A 274 -12.23 17.95 -10.26
CA THR A 274 -11.10 18.17 -9.35
C THR A 274 -9.93 18.73 -10.14
N PRO A 275 -9.25 19.77 -9.67
CA PRO A 275 -8.01 20.24 -10.31
C PRO A 275 -6.98 19.11 -10.39
N TYR A 276 -6.33 18.96 -11.54
CA TYR A 276 -5.32 17.93 -11.77
C TYR A 276 -4.23 18.44 -12.71
N GLY A 277 -3.05 18.72 -12.15
CA GLY A 277 -1.96 19.36 -12.89
C GLY A 277 -2.40 20.74 -13.40
N ASP A 278 -2.26 20.95 -14.71
CA ASP A 278 -2.70 22.16 -15.46
C ASP A 278 -4.12 22.03 -16.02
N GLY A 279 -4.81 20.88 -15.74
CA GLY A 279 -6.14 20.58 -16.22
C GLY A 279 -7.13 20.28 -15.12
N VAL A 280 -8.20 19.61 -15.50
CA VAL A 280 -9.30 19.20 -14.61
C VAL A 280 -9.58 17.71 -14.81
N ARG A 281 -9.63 16.99 -13.73
CA ARG A 281 -10.09 15.59 -13.68
C ARG A 281 -11.59 15.57 -13.46
N VAL A 282 -12.31 14.97 -14.40
CA VAL A 282 -13.76 14.86 -14.41
C VAL A 282 -14.16 13.43 -14.14
N GLY A 283 -14.92 13.21 -13.07
CA GLY A 283 -15.59 11.93 -12.81
C GLY A 283 -16.89 11.86 -13.60
N VAL A 284 -17.14 10.74 -14.24
CA VAL A 284 -18.38 10.47 -14.98
C VAL A 284 -18.99 9.17 -14.45
N ARG A 285 -20.22 9.23 -13.95
CA ARG A 285 -20.96 8.05 -13.51
C ARG A 285 -21.94 7.62 -14.59
N THR A 286 -21.80 6.36 -15.01
CA THR A 286 -22.71 5.76 -15.99
C THR A 286 -24.00 5.25 -15.31
N PRO A 287 -25.10 5.06 -16.07
CA PRO A 287 -26.34 4.45 -15.55
C PRO A 287 -26.12 3.01 -15.03
N ALA A 288 -25.11 2.31 -15.54
CA ALA A 288 -24.70 0.98 -15.07
C ALA A 288 -23.93 1.01 -13.74
N GLY A 289 -23.72 2.21 -13.14
CA GLY A 289 -23.01 2.38 -11.89
C GLY A 289 -21.49 2.39 -12.00
N GLN A 290 -20.93 2.40 -13.21
CA GLN A 290 -19.49 2.50 -13.44
C GLN A 290 -19.01 3.94 -13.27
N ASP A 291 -17.89 4.12 -12.61
CA ASP A 291 -17.22 5.41 -12.45
C ASP A 291 -16.04 5.52 -13.41
N LEU A 292 -16.13 6.42 -14.37
CA LEU A 292 -15.06 6.75 -15.32
C LEU A 292 -14.39 8.07 -14.92
N ILE A 293 -13.14 8.20 -15.26
CA ILE A 293 -12.34 9.42 -15.08
C ILE A 293 -11.85 9.90 -16.45
N ALA A 294 -11.99 11.20 -16.70
CA ALA A 294 -11.43 11.88 -17.86
C ALA A 294 -10.55 13.05 -17.41
N ASP A 295 -9.35 13.16 -17.95
CA ASP A 295 -8.48 14.32 -17.74
C ASP A 295 -8.67 15.27 -18.93
N VAL A 296 -9.18 16.47 -18.67
CA VAL A 296 -9.54 17.47 -19.69
C VAL A 296 -8.88 18.83 -19.38
N THR A 297 -8.80 19.70 -20.36
CA THR A 297 -8.34 21.07 -20.15
C THR A 297 -9.40 21.94 -19.45
N ALA A 298 -8.96 23.01 -18.77
CA ALA A 298 -9.90 23.97 -18.20
C ALA A 298 -10.78 24.63 -19.28
N ALA A 299 -10.28 24.81 -20.49
CA ALA A 299 -11.04 25.31 -21.64
C ALA A 299 -12.18 24.35 -22.00
N ALA A 300 -11.91 23.04 -22.06
CA ALA A 300 -12.93 22.04 -22.36
C ALA A 300 -14.05 21.99 -21.29
N VAL A 301 -13.73 22.22 -20.02
CA VAL A 301 -14.74 22.33 -18.95
C VAL A 301 -15.71 23.48 -19.22
N ALA A 302 -15.18 24.64 -19.64
CA ALA A 302 -16.00 25.81 -19.96
C ALA A 302 -16.82 25.63 -21.24
N GLU A 303 -16.20 25.11 -22.31
CA GLU A 303 -16.85 24.90 -23.61
C GLU A 303 -17.97 23.87 -23.53
N LEU A 304 -17.75 22.76 -22.80
CA LEU A 304 -18.73 21.68 -22.62
C LEU A 304 -19.68 21.95 -21.46
N LEU A 305 -19.58 23.08 -20.76
CA LEU A 305 -20.39 23.45 -19.60
C LEU A 305 -20.46 22.36 -18.55
N LEU A 306 -19.32 21.68 -18.29
CA LEU A 306 -19.24 20.57 -17.35
C LEU A 306 -19.46 21.05 -15.92
N ARG A 307 -20.44 20.47 -15.26
CA ARG A 307 -20.78 20.70 -13.84
C ARG A 307 -21.39 19.43 -13.25
N PRO A 308 -21.29 19.21 -11.94
CA PRO A 308 -21.93 18.05 -11.32
C PRO A 308 -23.39 17.91 -11.74
N GLY A 309 -23.78 16.69 -12.14
CA GLY A 309 -25.12 16.38 -12.66
C GLY A 309 -25.32 16.64 -14.16
N ALA A 310 -24.39 17.31 -14.85
CA ALA A 310 -24.54 17.53 -16.30
C ALA A 310 -24.45 16.20 -17.07
N PRO A 311 -25.34 15.95 -18.04
CA PRO A 311 -25.24 14.80 -18.92
C PRO A 311 -23.99 14.92 -19.83
N VAL A 312 -23.30 13.82 -20.04
CA VAL A 312 -22.10 13.79 -20.84
C VAL A 312 -21.88 12.40 -21.43
N TRP A 313 -21.28 12.34 -22.61
CA TRP A 313 -20.76 11.12 -23.20
C TRP A 313 -19.25 11.03 -22.97
N ALA A 314 -18.80 9.91 -22.43
CA ALA A 314 -17.37 9.55 -22.38
C ALA A 314 -17.08 8.56 -23.49
N SER A 315 -15.94 8.72 -24.16
CA SER A 315 -15.53 7.78 -25.22
C SER A 315 -14.02 7.60 -25.26
N THR A 316 -13.58 6.43 -25.72
CA THR A 316 -12.16 6.15 -25.96
C THR A 316 -11.97 5.30 -27.20
N LYS A 317 -10.75 5.34 -27.80
CA LYS A 317 -10.39 4.50 -28.92
C LYS A 317 -9.95 3.12 -28.41
N GLU A 318 -10.32 2.05 -29.12
CA GLU A 318 -9.86 0.68 -28.79
C GLU A 318 -8.34 0.56 -28.71
N THR A 319 -7.61 1.32 -29.53
CA THR A 319 -6.14 1.32 -29.52
C THR A 319 -5.51 1.89 -28.27
N ALA A 320 -6.29 2.60 -27.43
CA ALA A 320 -5.84 3.15 -26.16
C ALA A 320 -6.21 2.27 -24.95
N VAL A 321 -6.82 1.11 -25.21
CA VAL A 321 -7.35 0.20 -24.20
C VAL A 321 -6.57 -1.10 -24.17
N VAL A 322 -6.20 -1.51 -22.97
CA VAL A 322 -5.65 -2.86 -22.72
C VAL A 322 -6.82 -3.76 -22.32
N ARG A 323 -7.02 -4.83 -23.06
CA ARG A 323 -8.07 -5.83 -22.79
C ARG A 323 -7.44 -7.11 -22.27
N TYR A 324 -7.96 -7.66 -21.19
CA TYR A 324 -7.54 -8.93 -20.59
C TYR A 324 -8.73 -9.63 -19.93
N PRO A 325 -8.68 -10.98 -19.72
CA PRO A 325 -9.79 -11.73 -19.12
C PRO A 325 -10.03 -11.34 -17.66
N VAL A 326 -11.28 -11.47 -17.21
CA VAL A 326 -11.68 -11.26 -15.81
C VAL A 326 -10.99 -12.27 -14.88
N GLU A 327 -10.89 -13.54 -15.33
CA GLU A 327 -10.19 -14.60 -14.61
C GLU A 327 -8.84 -14.93 -15.27
N ALA A 328 -7.83 -15.23 -14.46
CA ALA A 328 -6.56 -15.82 -14.88
C ALA A 328 -6.16 -16.91 -13.91
#